data_4926c6b22b225ef9cc505e484b819227
#
_entry.id   4926c6b22b225ef9cc505e484b819227
#
_cell.length_a   1.000
_cell.length_b   1.000
_cell.length_c   1.000
_cell.angle_alpha   90.00
_cell.angle_beta   90.00
_cell.angle_gamma   90.00
#
_symmetry.space_group_name_H-M   'P 1'
#
loop_
_entity.id
_entity.type
_entity.pdbx_description
1 polymer ?
#
loop_
_entity_poly.entity_id
_entity_poly.type
_entity_poly.pdbx_seq_one_letter_code
_entity_poly.pdbx_strand_id
1 'polypeptide(L)'
;MVLIDKTASINLREEYNKTDIQQIIANLEADLVGLAPVKSRIRQIAALLLLDRLRKGLGLTSGNPGLHMSFTGSAGTGKTTVALKMADILYKLGYIRKGHLLTVTRDDLVGQYIGHTAPKTKEVLKKAMGGVLFIDEAYYLYKPNNERDYGSEAIEILLQVMENQRDDLVVILAGYKERMDVFYESSLTNC
;
A
#
# COMPACT_ATOMS: atom_id res chain seq x y z
N MET A 1 -26.74 21.97 -0.24
CA MET A 1 -27.61 20.91 -0.82
C MET A 1 -27.18 20.78 -2.29
N VAL A 2 -26.33 19.82 -2.60
CA VAL A 2 -25.89 19.56 -3.98
C VAL A 2 -26.98 18.73 -4.64
N LEU A 3 -27.63 19.31 -5.66
CA LEU A 3 -28.59 18.58 -6.49
C LEU A 3 -27.80 17.59 -7.37
N ILE A 4 -27.88 16.32 -7.05
CA ILE A 4 -27.31 15.25 -7.90
C ILE A 4 -28.23 15.18 -9.13
N ASP A 5 -27.70 15.47 -10.30
CA ASP A 5 -28.41 15.24 -11.56
C ASP A 5 -28.63 13.74 -11.74
N LYS A 6 -29.85 13.29 -11.53
CA LYS A 6 -30.26 11.87 -11.64
C LYS A 6 -30.16 11.34 -13.08
N THR A 7 -29.87 12.20 -14.07
CA THR A 7 -29.74 11.83 -15.48
C THR A 7 -28.30 11.67 -15.93
N ALA A 8 -27.31 11.98 -15.07
CA ALA A 8 -25.89 11.80 -15.40
C ALA A 8 -25.57 10.30 -15.51
N SER A 9 -25.44 9.81 -16.73
CA SER A 9 -24.92 8.48 -17.03
C SER A 9 -23.44 8.57 -17.35
N ILE A 10 -22.61 7.85 -16.61
CA ILE A 10 -21.17 7.72 -16.90
C ILE A 10 -20.96 6.39 -17.61
N ASN A 11 -20.30 6.45 -18.78
CA ASN A 11 -19.86 5.26 -19.47
C ASN A 11 -18.53 4.77 -18.84
N LEU A 12 -18.64 3.78 -17.95
CA LEU A 12 -17.49 3.16 -17.25
C LEU A 12 -16.39 2.69 -18.21
N ARG A 13 -16.76 2.24 -19.39
CA ARG A 13 -15.80 1.75 -20.40
C ARG A 13 -15.00 2.88 -21.03
N GLU A 14 -15.64 4.02 -21.28
CA GLU A 14 -14.96 5.21 -21.81
C GLU A 14 -14.01 5.80 -20.76
N GLU A 15 -14.43 5.89 -19.50
CA GLU A 15 -13.58 6.38 -18.41
C GLU A 15 -12.41 5.43 -18.13
N TYR A 16 -12.63 4.12 -18.18
CA TYR A 16 -11.56 3.13 -18.09
C TYR A 16 -10.55 3.25 -19.22
N ASN A 17 -11.01 3.51 -20.45
CA ASN A 17 -10.15 3.68 -21.62
C ASN A 17 -9.38 5.01 -21.62
N LYS A 18 -9.87 6.05 -20.94
CA LYS A 18 -9.16 7.33 -20.75
C LYS A 18 -8.01 7.23 -19.75
N THR A 19 -8.02 6.20 -18.92
CA THR A 19 -6.95 5.96 -17.96
C THR A 19 -5.93 5.01 -18.56
N ASP A 20 -4.63 5.29 -18.43
CA ASP A 20 -3.54 4.39 -18.89
C ASP A 20 -3.47 3.06 -18.10
N ILE A 21 -4.51 2.75 -17.32
CA ILE A 21 -4.57 1.53 -16.47
C ILE A 21 -4.50 0.28 -17.32
N GLN A 22 -5.12 0.27 -18.51
CA GLN A 22 -5.03 -0.87 -19.43
C GLN A 22 -3.58 -1.15 -19.81
N GLN A 23 -2.81 -0.11 -20.10
CA GLN A 23 -1.40 -0.26 -20.47
C GLN A 23 -0.57 -0.77 -19.28
N ILE A 24 -0.86 -0.28 -18.06
CA ILE A 24 -0.16 -0.77 -16.86
C ILE A 24 -0.47 -2.24 -16.61
N ILE A 25 -1.74 -2.64 -16.75
CA ILE A 25 -2.16 -4.02 -16.57
C ILE A 25 -1.57 -4.92 -17.66
N ALA A 26 -1.53 -4.47 -18.91
CA ALA A 26 -0.88 -5.18 -20.00
C ALA A 26 0.63 -5.36 -19.77
N ASN A 27 1.31 -4.31 -19.32
CA ASN A 27 2.72 -4.38 -18.95
C ASN A 27 2.96 -5.31 -17.75
N LEU A 28 2.05 -5.31 -16.76
CA LEU A 28 2.10 -6.26 -15.65
C LEU A 28 1.99 -7.71 -16.15
N GLU A 29 1.16 -7.95 -17.16
CA GLU A 29 1.00 -9.28 -17.75
C GLU A 29 2.26 -9.76 -18.47
N ALA A 30 2.98 -8.86 -19.10
CA ALA A 30 4.25 -9.16 -19.75
C ALA A 30 5.40 -9.38 -18.75
N ASP A 31 5.46 -8.54 -17.71
CA ASP A 31 6.56 -8.55 -16.73
C ASP A 31 6.48 -9.70 -15.72
N LEU A 32 5.26 -10.18 -15.42
CA LEU A 32 5.04 -11.25 -14.44
C LEU A 32 4.60 -12.52 -15.16
N VAL A 33 5.52 -13.44 -15.39
CA VAL A 33 5.19 -14.76 -15.93
C VAL A 33 4.46 -15.58 -14.87
N GLY A 34 3.31 -16.14 -15.22
CA GLY A 34 2.46 -16.87 -14.26
C GLY A 34 1.62 -15.93 -13.38
N LEU A 35 1.56 -16.17 -12.09
CA LEU A 35 0.89 -15.33 -11.07
C LEU A 35 -0.55 -14.86 -11.40
N ALA A 36 -1.32 -15.71 -12.11
CA ALA A 36 -2.69 -15.39 -12.52
C ALA A 36 -3.60 -14.87 -11.38
N PRO A 37 -3.54 -15.43 -10.16
CA PRO A 37 -4.32 -14.91 -9.03
C PRO A 37 -3.93 -13.47 -8.65
N VAL A 38 -2.63 -13.14 -8.66
CA VAL A 38 -2.13 -11.80 -8.34
C VAL A 38 -2.59 -10.80 -9.39
N LYS A 39 -2.45 -11.13 -10.67
CA LYS A 39 -2.93 -10.31 -11.79
C LYS A 39 -4.43 -10.04 -11.71
N SER A 40 -5.21 -11.08 -11.43
CA SER A 40 -6.66 -10.95 -11.23
C SER A 40 -6.99 -10.01 -10.07
N ARG A 41 -6.26 -10.12 -8.95
CA ARG A 41 -6.47 -9.26 -7.79
C ARG A 41 -6.14 -7.80 -8.06
N ILE A 42 -5.05 -7.53 -8.79
CA ILE A 42 -4.68 -6.17 -9.19
C ILE A 42 -5.74 -5.53 -10.09
N ARG A 43 -6.27 -6.29 -11.07
CA ARG A 43 -7.38 -5.81 -11.91
C ARG A 43 -8.63 -5.48 -11.10
N GLN A 44 -8.99 -6.33 -10.13
CA GLN A 44 -10.12 -6.07 -9.24
C GLN A 44 -9.93 -4.80 -8.42
N ILE A 45 -8.75 -4.61 -7.84
CA ILE A 45 -8.41 -3.40 -7.07
C ILE A 45 -8.49 -2.17 -7.98
N ALA A 46 -7.86 -2.20 -9.16
CA ALA A 46 -7.90 -1.09 -10.11
C ALA A 46 -9.34 -0.73 -10.52
N ALA A 47 -10.18 -1.73 -10.79
CA ALA A 47 -11.59 -1.51 -11.12
C ALA A 47 -12.38 -0.88 -9.96
N LEU A 48 -12.17 -1.34 -8.72
CA LEU A 48 -12.81 -0.77 -7.53
C LEU A 48 -12.39 0.68 -7.29
N LEU A 49 -11.10 0.99 -7.44
CA LEU A 49 -10.56 2.33 -7.29
C LEU A 49 -11.09 3.28 -8.38
N LEU A 50 -11.19 2.81 -9.61
CA LEU A 50 -11.80 3.59 -10.69
C LEU A 50 -13.27 3.91 -10.39
N LEU A 51 -14.03 2.92 -9.93
CA LEU A 51 -15.43 3.11 -9.56
C LEU A 51 -15.58 4.12 -8.40
N ASP A 52 -14.72 4.03 -7.38
CA ASP A 52 -14.70 4.99 -6.27
C ASP A 52 -14.41 6.42 -6.76
N ARG A 53 -13.42 6.57 -7.62
CA ARG A 53 -13.09 7.87 -8.25
C ARG A 53 -14.28 8.45 -9.02
N LEU A 54 -14.99 7.63 -9.80
CA LEU A 54 -16.17 8.07 -10.54
C LEU A 54 -17.32 8.47 -9.62
N ARG A 55 -17.53 7.73 -8.53
CA ARG A 55 -18.51 8.09 -7.50
C ARG A 55 -18.20 9.44 -6.86
N LYS A 56 -16.93 9.68 -6.50
CA LYS A 56 -16.48 10.98 -5.98
C LYS A 56 -16.72 12.11 -6.98
N GLY A 57 -16.45 11.87 -8.27
CA GLY A 57 -16.74 12.83 -9.33
C GLY A 57 -18.23 13.18 -9.49
N LEU A 58 -19.13 12.29 -9.10
CA LEU A 58 -20.59 12.51 -9.06
C LEU A 58 -21.07 13.15 -7.74
N GLY A 59 -20.15 13.50 -6.83
CA GLY A 59 -20.52 14.02 -5.51
C GLY A 59 -21.09 12.96 -4.56
N LEU A 60 -20.98 11.67 -4.91
CA LEU A 60 -21.35 10.58 -4.03
C LEU A 60 -20.20 10.37 -3.03
N THR A 61 -20.49 10.63 -1.75
CA THR A 61 -19.50 10.40 -0.68
C THR A 61 -19.26 8.92 -0.50
N SER A 62 -18.07 8.47 -0.86
CA SER A 62 -17.49 7.23 -0.36
C SER A 62 -16.36 7.60 0.59
N GLY A 63 -16.28 6.94 1.74
CA GLY A 63 -15.11 7.10 2.62
C GLY A 63 -13.85 6.73 1.84
N ASN A 64 -12.70 7.36 2.16
CA ASN A 64 -11.45 6.96 1.54
C ASN A 64 -11.13 5.50 1.89
N PRO A 65 -10.98 4.61 0.91
CA PRO A 65 -10.65 3.22 1.19
C PRO A 65 -9.26 3.13 1.82
N GLY A 66 -9.09 2.28 2.81
CA GLY A 66 -7.75 1.92 3.30
C GLY A 66 -6.98 1.21 2.18
N LEU A 67 -5.90 1.81 1.73
CA LEU A 67 -5.11 1.32 0.58
C LEU A 67 -3.85 0.56 1.01
N HIS A 68 -3.65 0.39 2.32
CA HIS A 68 -2.54 -0.41 2.82
C HIS A 68 -2.71 -1.89 2.45
N MET A 69 -1.61 -2.54 2.10
CA MET A 69 -1.65 -3.90 1.54
C MET A 69 -0.62 -4.80 2.21
N SER A 70 -0.89 -6.10 2.16
CA SER A 70 0.06 -7.14 2.52
C SER A 70 0.39 -8.01 1.30
N PHE A 71 1.69 -8.16 1.01
CA PHE A 71 2.18 -9.01 -0.07
C PHE A 71 2.92 -10.21 0.49
N THR A 72 2.34 -11.37 0.39
CA THR A 72 2.93 -12.60 0.91
C THR A 72 3.39 -13.51 -0.23
N GLY A 73 4.55 -14.13 -0.05
CA GLY A 73 5.13 -15.05 -1.03
C GLY A 73 6.63 -15.28 -0.80
N SER A 74 7.18 -16.29 -1.46
CA SER A 74 8.60 -16.63 -1.40
C SER A 74 9.50 -15.53 -1.96
N ALA A 75 10.80 -15.60 -1.68
CA ALA A 75 11.77 -14.70 -2.30
C ALA A 75 11.74 -14.84 -3.83
N GLY A 76 11.97 -13.74 -4.55
CA GLY A 76 12.02 -13.75 -6.02
C GLY A 76 10.67 -13.89 -6.73
N THR A 77 9.52 -13.89 -6.01
CA THR A 77 8.19 -14.00 -6.62
C THR A 77 7.66 -12.68 -7.21
N GLY A 78 8.50 -11.64 -7.30
CA GLY A 78 8.11 -10.37 -7.93
C GLY A 78 7.31 -9.41 -7.03
N LYS A 79 7.33 -9.57 -5.70
CA LYS A 79 6.59 -8.68 -4.76
C LYS A 79 6.90 -7.20 -5.00
N THR A 80 8.17 -6.84 -5.15
CA THR A 80 8.60 -5.46 -5.41
C THR A 80 8.12 -4.96 -6.78
N THR A 81 8.15 -5.81 -7.81
CA THR A 81 7.63 -5.47 -9.15
C THR A 81 6.13 -5.20 -9.10
N VAL A 82 5.38 -6.02 -8.37
CA VAL A 82 3.95 -5.82 -8.15
C VAL A 82 3.70 -4.50 -7.41
N ALA A 83 4.50 -4.19 -6.37
CA ALA A 83 4.38 -2.96 -5.61
C ALA A 83 4.63 -1.71 -6.47
N LEU A 84 5.62 -1.74 -7.37
CA LEU A 84 5.88 -0.67 -8.34
C LEU A 84 4.67 -0.43 -9.25
N LYS A 85 4.06 -1.51 -9.78
CA LYS A 85 2.87 -1.39 -10.62
C LYS A 85 1.66 -0.87 -9.84
N MET A 86 1.50 -1.28 -8.58
CA MET A 86 0.46 -0.73 -7.70
C MET A 86 0.67 0.76 -7.44
N ALA A 87 1.90 1.20 -7.19
CA ALA A 87 2.21 2.62 -7.02
C ALA A 87 1.83 3.44 -8.27
N ASP A 88 2.13 2.92 -9.47
CA ASP A 88 1.76 3.57 -10.73
C ASP A 88 0.23 3.65 -10.92
N ILE A 89 -0.50 2.56 -10.62
CA ILE A 89 -1.98 2.54 -10.65
C ILE A 89 -2.56 3.58 -9.68
N LEU A 90 -2.09 3.59 -8.42
CA LEU A 90 -2.57 4.51 -7.41
C LEU A 90 -2.30 5.98 -7.78
N TYR A 91 -1.13 6.26 -8.35
CA TYR A 91 -0.77 7.59 -8.83
C TYR A 91 -1.66 8.03 -9.99
N LYS A 92 -1.84 7.21 -11.03
CA LYS A 92 -2.67 7.52 -12.19
C LYS A 92 -4.15 7.68 -11.86
N LEU A 93 -4.62 6.96 -10.85
CA LEU A 93 -5.96 7.12 -10.30
C LEU A 93 -6.10 8.31 -9.34
N GLY A 94 -4.99 8.98 -8.97
CA GLY A 94 -5.00 10.15 -8.11
C GLY A 94 -5.19 9.85 -6.62
N TYR A 95 -4.88 8.61 -6.18
CA TYR A 95 -4.92 8.22 -4.75
C TYR A 95 -3.65 8.58 -4.00
N ILE A 96 -2.53 8.78 -4.70
CA ILE A 96 -1.28 9.29 -4.16
C ILE A 96 -0.76 10.41 -5.05
N ARG A 97 -0.04 11.38 -4.44
CA ARG A 97 0.44 12.57 -5.17
C ARG A 97 1.71 12.33 -5.99
N LYS A 98 2.49 11.34 -5.62
CA LYS A 98 3.77 10.99 -6.25
C LYS A 98 3.77 9.48 -6.55
N GLY A 99 4.11 9.08 -7.74
CA GLY A 99 4.16 7.68 -8.15
C GLY A 99 5.41 6.92 -7.68
N HIS A 100 6.12 7.39 -6.65
CA HIS A 100 7.35 6.77 -6.20
C HIS A 100 7.08 5.64 -5.19
N LEU A 101 7.96 4.64 -5.23
CA LEU A 101 8.03 3.56 -4.26
C LEU A 101 9.32 3.71 -3.45
N LEU A 102 9.21 3.83 -2.14
CA LEU A 102 10.35 3.75 -1.23
C LEU A 102 10.41 2.34 -0.64
N THR A 103 11.44 1.59 -0.99
CA THR A 103 11.68 0.25 -0.45
C THR A 103 12.60 0.33 0.74
N VAL A 104 12.20 -0.27 1.86
CA VAL A 104 12.94 -0.31 3.10
C VAL A 104 12.86 -1.69 3.76
N THR A 105 13.80 -1.93 4.67
CA THR A 105 13.83 -3.09 5.54
C THR A 105 13.76 -2.66 7.01
N ARG A 106 13.78 -3.62 7.94
CA ARG A 106 13.88 -3.32 9.37
C ARG A 106 15.02 -2.35 9.69
N ASP A 107 16.19 -2.56 9.09
CA ASP A 107 17.40 -1.80 9.42
C ASP A 107 17.29 -0.32 9.03
N ASP A 108 16.41 0.02 8.10
CA ASP A 108 16.11 1.40 7.73
C ASP A 108 15.16 2.10 8.72
N LEU A 109 14.36 1.34 9.45
CA LEU A 109 13.34 1.84 10.36
C LEU A 109 13.79 1.84 11.81
N VAL A 110 14.46 0.77 12.24
CA VAL A 110 14.81 0.54 13.65
C VAL A 110 16.20 1.06 13.96
N GLY A 111 16.31 1.80 15.05
CA GLY A 111 17.58 2.29 15.58
C GLY A 111 18.38 1.21 16.33
N GLN A 112 19.68 1.41 16.45
CA GLN A 112 20.57 0.52 17.20
C GLN A 112 20.61 0.82 18.70
N TYR A 113 20.21 2.04 19.09
CA TYR A 113 20.26 2.53 20.48
C TYR A 113 18.90 3.10 20.89
N ILE A 114 18.70 3.20 22.21
CA ILE A 114 17.50 3.82 22.80
C ILE A 114 17.29 5.22 22.23
N GLY A 115 16.07 5.54 21.82
CA GLY A 115 15.69 6.85 21.29
C GLY A 115 16.06 7.10 19.82
N HIS A 116 16.69 6.14 19.13
CA HIS A 116 17.07 6.30 17.73
C HIS A 116 15.99 5.80 16.75
N THR A 117 15.08 4.94 17.19
CA THR A 117 14.05 4.35 16.31
C THR A 117 13.04 5.39 15.84
N ALA A 118 12.46 6.17 16.76
CA ALA A 118 11.43 7.13 16.41
C ALA A 118 11.90 8.17 15.36
N PRO A 119 13.04 8.88 15.53
CA PRO A 119 13.50 9.82 14.52
C PRO A 119 13.82 9.14 13.18
N LYS A 120 14.40 7.94 13.20
CA LYS A 120 14.73 7.17 12.00
C LYS A 120 13.49 6.75 11.22
N THR A 121 12.51 6.17 11.90
CA THR A 121 11.21 5.80 11.31
C THR A 121 10.49 7.01 10.73
N LYS A 122 10.44 8.14 11.47
CA LYS A 122 9.80 9.38 11.00
C LYS A 122 10.50 9.96 9.76
N GLU A 123 11.82 9.87 9.66
CA GLU A 123 12.56 10.31 8.49
C GLU A 123 12.21 9.48 7.24
N VAL A 124 12.13 8.14 7.39
CA VAL A 124 11.71 7.24 6.31
C VAL A 124 10.28 7.56 5.87
N LEU A 125 9.35 7.69 6.82
CA LEU A 125 7.97 8.05 6.55
C LEU A 125 7.86 9.39 5.80
N LYS A 126 8.63 10.41 6.23
CA LYS A 126 8.68 11.71 5.54
C LYS A 126 9.14 11.58 4.08
N LYS A 127 10.10 10.70 3.79
CA LYS A 127 10.57 10.44 2.42
C LYS A 127 9.50 9.70 1.59
N ALA A 128 8.70 8.84 2.21
CA ALA A 128 7.65 8.07 1.56
C ALA A 128 6.36 8.86 1.30
N MET A 129 6.15 9.99 2.00
CA MET A 129 4.93 10.80 1.89
C MET A 129 4.60 11.20 0.46
N GLY A 130 3.35 11.03 0.10
CA GLY A 130 2.82 11.25 -1.24
C GLY A 130 2.97 10.05 -2.16
N GLY A 131 3.59 8.95 -1.71
CA GLY A 131 3.87 7.75 -2.48
C GLY A 131 3.55 6.45 -1.76
N VAL A 132 4.33 5.43 -2.04
CA VAL A 132 4.20 4.09 -1.45
C VAL A 132 5.46 3.74 -0.66
N LEU A 133 5.27 3.34 0.60
CA LEU A 133 6.31 2.73 1.43
C LEU A 133 6.19 1.20 1.34
N PHE A 134 7.20 0.56 0.80
CA PHE A 134 7.30 -0.89 0.73
C PHE A 134 8.29 -1.39 1.77
N ILE A 135 7.78 -2.14 2.75
CA ILE A 135 8.59 -2.72 3.83
C ILE A 135 8.80 -4.19 3.51
N ASP A 136 10.01 -4.53 3.07
CA ASP A 136 10.34 -5.93 2.79
C ASP A 136 10.71 -6.67 4.08
N GLU A 137 10.32 -7.94 4.12
CA GLU A 137 10.49 -8.81 5.29
C GLU A 137 9.97 -8.16 6.59
N ALA A 138 8.77 -7.55 6.53
CA ALA A 138 8.18 -6.76 7.60
C ALA A 138 8.07 -7.51 8.94
N TYR A 139 7.97 -8.83 8.92
CA TYR A 139 7.95 -9.67 10.11
C TYR A 139 9.21 -9.52 10.99
N TYR A 140 10.33 -9.05 10.45
CA TYR A 140 11.50 -8.75 11.27
C TYR A 140 11.32 -7.53 12.18
N LEU A 141 10.31 -6.69 11.94
CA LEU A 141 9.99 -5.58 12.84
C LEU A 141 9.55 -6.06 14.23
N TYR A 142 9.03 -7.28 14.34
CA TYR A 142 8.59 -7.86 15.62
C TYR A 142 9.49 -9.02 16.04
N LYS A 143 10.04 -8.94 17.24
CA LYS A 143 10.87 -9.98 17.88
C LYS A 143 10.36 -10.26 19.29
N PRO A 144 9.43 -11.21 19.47
CA PRO A 144 8.72 -11.44 20.73
C PRO A 144 9.61 -11.80 21.90
N ASN A 145 10.81 -12.36 21.64
CA ASN A 145 11.71 -12.87 22.67
C ASN A 145 12.82 -11.88 23.05
N ASN A 146 12.73 -10.62 22.65
CA ASN A 146 13.76 -9.62 22.92
C ASN A 146 13.15 -8.37 23.55
N GLU A 147 13.16 -8.28 24.88
CA GLU A 147 12.66 -7.11 25.63
C GLU A 147 13.39 -5.79 25.30
N ARG A 148 14.56 -5.88 24.66
CA ARG A 148 15.33 -4.72 24.18
C ARG A 148 15.14 -4.46 22.70
N ASP A 149 14.09 -5.02 22.10
CA ASP A 149 13.80 -4.80 20.68
C ASP A 149 13.03 -3.50 20.46
N TYR A 150 13.63 -2.59 19.72
CA TYR A 150 13.03 -1.30 19.39
C TYR A 150 12.10 -1.35 18.18
N GLY A 151 11.80 -2.53 17.65
CA GLY A 151 10.91 -2.71 16.49
C GLY A 151 9.46 -2.39 16.82
N SER A 152 9.01 -2.64 18.05
CA SER A 152 7.66 -2.29 18.51
C SER A 152 7.40 -0.78 18.41
N GLU A 153 8.39 0.07 18.79
CA GLU A 153 8.29 1.53 18.62
C GLU A 153 8.10 1.93 17.15
N ALA A 154 8.81 1.25 16.22
CA ALA A 154 8.64 1.50 14.79
C ALA A 154 7.24 1.09 14.30
N ILE A 155 6.71 -0.05 14.77
CA ILE A 155 5.36 -0.54 14.44
C ILE A 155 4.30 0.45 14.91
N GLU A 156 4.37 0.94 16.15
CA GLU A 156 3.42 1.91 16.70
C GLU A 156 3.40 3.20 15.87
N ILE A 157 4.57 3.73 15.49
CA ILE A 157 4.68 4.92 14.65
C ILE A 157 4.10 4.66 13.25
N LEU A 158 4.37 3.48 12.68
CA LEU A 158 3.81 3.09 11.38
C LEU A 158 2.29 3.03 11.43
N LEU A 159 1.70 2.36 12.44
CA LEU A 159 0.25 2.26 12.60
C LEU A 159 -0.40 3.63 12.77
N GLN A 160 0.19 4.51 13.60
CA GLN A 160 -0.31 5.87 13.78
C GLN A 160 -0.31 6.67 12.47
N VAL A 161 0.75 6.55 11.67
CA VAL A 161 0.85 7.27 10.40
C VAL A 161 -0.07 6.65 9.33
N MET A 162 -0.19 5.32 9.29
CA MET A 162 -1.13 4.63 8.40
C MET A 162 -2.58 5.06 8.64
N GLU A 163 -2.97 5.30 9.88
CA GLU A 163 -4.31 5.80 10.20
C GLU A 163 -4.46 7.30 9.90
N ASN A 164 -3.52 8.14 10.35
CA ASN A 164 -3.64 9.60 10.27
C ASN A 164 -3.31 10.17 8.90
N GLN A 165 -2.48 9.48 8.09
CA GLN A 165 -1.98 9.95 6.80
C GLN A 165 -2.40 9.03 5.64
N ARG A 166 -3.49 8.27 5.81
CA ARG A 166 -3.99 7.30 4.82
C ARG A 166 -4.32 7.90 3.44
N ASP A 167 -4.52 9.23 3.39
CA ASP A 167 -4.82 9.94 2.15
C ASP A 167 -3.56 10.34 1.37
N ASP A 168 -2.38 10.24 1.98
CA ASP A 168 -1.12 10.69 1.40
C ASP A 168 0.00 9.64 1.42
N LEU A 169 -0.21 8.52 2.08
CA LEU A 169 0.76 7.43 2.17
C LEU A 169 0.07 6.07 2.07
N VAL A 170 0.59 5.23 1.19
CA VAL A 170 0.23 3.81 1.14
C VAL A 170 1.39 2.97 1.65
N VAL A 171 1.12 2.07 2.59
CA VAL A 171 2.11 1.14 3.13
C VAL A 171 1.82 -0.26 2.59
N ILE A 172 2.85 -0.90 2.07
CA ILE A 172 2.83 -2.30 1.64
C ILE A 172 3.80 -3.08 2.52
N LEU A 173 3.27 -4.02 3.30
CA LEU A 173 4.07 -4.95 4.10
C LEU A 173 4.31 -6.21 3.29
N ALA A 174 5.56 -6.63 3.13
CA ALA A 174 5.91 -7.80 2.35
C ALA A 174 6.69 -8.83 3.16
N GLY A 175 6.50 -10.11 2.87
CA GLY A 175 7.24 -11.18 3.53
C GLY A 175 6.77 -12.58 3.17
N TYR A 176 7.34 -13.59 3.83
CA TYR A 176 6.89 -14.98 3.74
C TYR A 176 5.55 -15.15 4.46
N LYS A 177 4.63 -15.89 3.84
CA LYS A 177 3.25 -16.02 4.33
C LYS A 177 3.21 -16.45 5.81
N GLU A 178 3.86 -17.55 6.14
CA GLU A 178 3.81 -18.11 7.50
C GLU A 178 4.36 -17.16 8.55
N ARG A 179 5.41 -16.39 8.21
CA ARG A 179 6.01 -15.39 9.10
C ARG A 179 5.15 -14.14 9.23
N MET A 180 4.49 -13.73 8.15
CA MET A 180 3.55 -12.61 8.17
C MET A 180 2.30 -12.94 8.97
N ASP A 181 1.79 -14.17 8.90
CA ASP A 181 0.65 -14.62 9.70
C ASP A 181 0.98 -14.50 11.21
N VAL A 182 2.14 -15.00 11.64
CA VAL A 182 2.62 -14.87 13.03
C VAL A 182 2.82 -13.40 13.42
N PHE A 183 3.37 -12.58 12.52
CA PHE A 183 3.56 -11.14 12.73
C PHE A 183 2.23 -10.44 13.00
N TYR A 184 1.20 -10.71 12.22
CA TYR A 184 -0.13 -10.11 12.42
C TYR A 184 -0.80 -10.57 13.70
N GLU A 185 -0.76 -11.85 14.00
CA GLU A 185 -1.32 -12.39 15.25
C GLU A 185 -0.65 -11.78 16.48
N SER A 186 0.67 -11.62 16.46
CA SER A 186 1.43 -11.16 17.62
C SER A 186 1.47 -9.64 17.77
N SER A 187 1.46 -8.88 16.67
CA SER A 187 1.57 -7.42 16.71
C SER A 187 0.23 -6.71 16.83
N LEU A 188 -0.88 -7.33 16.37
CA LEU A 188 -2.21 -6.74 16.40
C LEU A 188 -3.02 -7.12 17.65
N THR A 189 -2.66 -8.21 18.35
CA THR A 189 -3.31 -8.61 19.61
C THR A 189 -2.79 -7.83 20.82
N ASN A 190 -1.69 -7.10 20.69
CA ASN A 190 -1.07 -6.30 21.74
C ASN A 190 -1.29 -4.79 21.59
N CYS A 191 -2.12 -4.36 20.65
CA CYS A 191 -2.66 -3.01 20.51
C CYS A 191 -4.18 -3.02 20.76
#